data_e673c6e6e7196a02b79f6e121c36b376
#
_entry.id   e673c6e6e7196a02b79f6e121c36b376
#
_cell.length_a   1.000
_cell.length_b   1.000
_cell.length_c   1.000
_cell.angle_alpha   90.00
_cell.angle_beta   90.00
_cell.angle_gamma   90.00
#
_symmetry.space_group_name_H-M   'P 1'
#
loop_
_entity.id
_entity.type
_entity.pdbx_description
1 polymer ?
#
loop_
_entity_poly.entity_id
_entity_poly.type
_entity_poly.pdbx_seq_one_letter_code
_entity_poly.pdbx_strand_id
1 'polypeptide(L)'
;MDFTKLDGLIPAVIQDIDSLEVLMVGFMNAEALALTQKTGFATFYSRTRNKLWMKGETSGNKLAVVELFTDCDDDTVLVKVRRLGDGLVCHTGERTCFYRTLSPTGQAHDA
;
A
#
# COMPACT_ATOMS: atom_id res chain seq x y z
N MET A 1 5.62 -4.99 -15.93
CA MET A 1 5.23 -5.66 -14.66
C MET A 1 4.64 -7.02 -14.97
N ASP A 2 4.98 -7.99 -14.17
CA ASP A 2 4.46 -9.35 -14.33
C ASP A 2 3.25 -9.57 -13.41
N PHE A 3 2.05 -9.57 -14.00
CA PHE A 3 0.81 -9.78 -13.27
C PHE A 3 0.34 -11.25 -13.31
N THR A 4 1.17 -12.17 -13.79
CA THR A 4 0.72 -13.56 -14.02
C THR A 4 0.82 -14.44 -12.78
N LYS A 5 1.67 -14.09 -11.81
CA LYS A 5 1.94 -14.95 -10.65
C LYS A 5 0.80 -15.01 -9.64
N LEU A 6 -0.01 -13.95 -9.54
CA LEU A 6 -1.10 -13.85 -8.56
C LEU A 6 -2.42 -13.47 -9.25
N ASP A 7 -2.74 -14.16 -10.34
CA ASP A 7 -4.02 -14.00 -11.04
C ASP A 7 -4.33 -12.54 -11.42
N GLY A 8 -3.35 -11.86 -11.96
CA GLY A 8 -3.52 -10.49 -12.42
C GLY A 8 -3.21 -9.44 -11.37
N LEU A 9 -2.70 -9.85 -10.21
CA LEU A 9 -2.38 -8.93 -9.11
C LEU A 9 -0.88 -8.93 -8.79
N ILE A 10 -0.42 -7.79 -8.28
CA ILE A 10 0.90 -7.67 -7.67
C ILE A 10 0.76 -7.03 -6.30
N PRO A 11 1.60 -7.42 -5.32
CA PRO A 11 1.65 -6.70 -4.05
C PRO A 11 2.22 -5.30 -4.25
N ALA A 12 1.70 -4.35 -3.48
CA ALA A 12 2.20 -2.99 -3.44
C ALA A 12 2.56 -2.65 -2.00
N VAL A 13 3.83 -2.42 -1.75
CA VAL A 13 4.34 -2.04 -0.43
C VAL A 13 4.38 -0.52 -0.39
N ILE A 14 3.71 0.06 0.59
CA ILE A 14 3.62 1.51 0.75
C ILE A 14 4.55 1.95 1.87
N GLN A 15 5.43 2.88 1.56
CA GLN A 15 6.45 3.36 2.49
C GLN A 15 6.42 4.89 2.54
N ASP A 16 6.57 5.45 3.76
CA ASP A 16 6.66 6.90 3.92
C ASP A 16 7.98 7.41 3.36
N ILE A 17 7.93 8.47 2.54
CA ILE A 17 9.13 9.00 1.86
C ILE A 17 10.13 9.61 2.86
N ASP A 18 9.66 10.16 3.96
CA ASP A 18 10.51 10.86 4.92
C ASP A 18 11.02 9.92 6.02
N SER A 19 10.12 9.19 6.68
CA SER A 19 10.50 8.31 7.79
C SER A 19 10.99 6.94 7.34
N LEU A 20 10.70 6.54 6.11
CA LEU A 20 10.94 5.21 5.56
C LEU A 20 10.14 4.12 6.27
N GLU A 21 9.15 4.50 7.05
CA GLU A 21 8.26 3.55 7.72
C GLU A 21 7.38 2.84 6.70
N VAL A 22 7.24 1.52 6.83
CA VAL A 22 6.29 0.77 6.02
C VAL A 22 4.89 1.02 6.55
N LEU A 23 3.99 1.49 5.70
CA LEU A 23 2.67 1.95 6.11
C LEU A 23 1.59 0.91 5.91
N MET A 24 1.60 0.21 4.79
CA MET A 24 0.62 -0.81 4.47
C MET A 24 1.10 -1.65 3.29
N VAL A 25 0.43 -2.76 3.07
CA VAL A 25 0.56 -3.57 1.85
C VAL A 25 -0.84 -3.74 1.27
N GLY A 26 -0.96 -3.48 -0.01
CA GLY A 26 -2.19 -3.72 -0.75
C GLY A 26 -1.88 -4.48 -2.04
N PHE A 27 -2.89 -4.62 -2.88
CA PHE A 27 -2.73 -5.27 -4.17
C PHE A 27 -3.14 -4.32 -5.28
N MET A 28 -2.47 -4.44 -6.42
CA MET A 28 -2.79 -3.69 -7.63
C MET A 28 -2.93 -4.64 -8.79
N ASN A 29 -3.95 -4.44 -9.61
CA ASN A 29 -3.98 -5.01 -10.95
C ASN A 29 -3.35 -3.99 -11.91
N ALA A 30 -3.31 -4.32 -13.20
CA ALA A 30 -2.70 -3.42 -14.19
C ALA A 30 -3.39 -2.05 -14.22
N GLU A 31 -4.71 -2.02 -14.07
CA GLU A 31 -5.47 -0.78 -14.06
C GLU A 31 -5.18 0.07 -12.83
N ALA A 32 -5.09 -0.57 -11.66
CA ALA A 32 -4.76 0.14 -10.42
C ALA A 32 -3.39 0.79 -10.49
N LEU A 33 -2.39 0.07 -11.01
CA LEU A 33 -1.05 0.62 -11.19
C LEU A 33 -1.07 1.79 -12.17
N ALA A 34 -1.75 1.65 -13.31
CA ALA A 34 -1.86 2.72 -14.30
C ALA A 34 -2.53 3.97 -13.70
N LEU A 35 -3.58 3.80 -12.92
CA LEU A 35 -4.26 4.92 -12.24
C LEU A 35 -3.36 5.55 -11.20
N THR A 36 -2.61 4.76 -10.44
CA THR A 36 -1.65 5.29 -9.46
C THR A 36 -0.63 6.19 -10.14
N GLN A 37 -0.10 5.76 -11.29
CA GLN A 37 0.85 6.56 -12.06
C GLN A 37 0.20 7.81 -12.67
N LYS A 38 -1.04 7.68 -13.15
CA LYS A 38 -1.74 8.78 -13.81
C LYS A 38 -2.20 9.85 -12.83
N THR A 39 -2.79 9.44 -11.71
CA THR A 39 -3.36 10.39 -10.74
C THR A 39 -2.32 10.91 -9.76
N GLY A 40 -1.26 10.16 -9.50
CA GLY A 40 -0.29 10.48 -8.47
C GLY A 40 -0.75 10.07 -7.07
N PHE A 41 -1.85 9.32 -6.95
CA PHE A 41 -2.36 8.84 -5.66
C PHE A 41 -2.46 7.33 -5.68
N ALA A 42 -2.07 6.68 -4.56
CA ALA A 42 -2.07 5.23 -4.48
C ALA A 42 -3.48 4.67 -4.62
N THR A 43 -3.68 3.85 -5.63
CA THR A 43 -4.94 3.21 -5.97
C THR A 43 -4.72 1.71 -6.00
N PHE A 44 -5.61 0.96 -5.38
CA PHE A 44 -5.50 -0.48 -5.18
C PHE A 44 -6.65 -1.22 -5.82
N TYR A 45 -6.50 -2.54 -5.94
CA TYR A 45 -7.58 -3.42 -6.32
C TYR A 45 -7.99 -4.29 -5.14
N SER A 46 -9.28 -4.24 -4.76
CA SER A 46 -9.81 -5.04 -3.67
C SER A 46 -10.24 -6.41 -4.20
N ARG A 47 -9.58 -7.47 -3.71
CA ARG A 47 -9.92 -8.84 -4.10
C ARG A 47 -11.30 -9.26 -3.59
N THR A 48 -11.68 -8.79 -2.41
CA THR A 48 -12.96 -9.17 -1.79
C THR A 48 -14.14 -8.44 -2.42
N ARG A 49 -13.94 -7.18 -2.83
CA ARG A 49 -15.00 -6.37 -3.43
C ARG A 49 -14.95 -6.37 -4.95
N ASN A 50 -13.90 -6.92 -5.53
CA ASN A 50 -13.68 -6.97 -6.97
C ASN A 50 -13.76 -5.60 -7.62
N LYS A 51 -13.13 -4.60 -7.02
CA LYS A 51 -13.14 -3.24 -7.56
C LYS A 51 -11.89 -2.45 -7.18
N LEU A 52 -11.63 -1.41 -7.96
CA LEU A 52 -10.59 -0.42 -7.68
C LEU A 52 -11.02 0.47 -6.51
N TRP A 53 -10.04 0.90 -5.72
CA TRP A 53 -10.28 1.91 -4.70
C TRP A 53 -9.02 2.75 -4.48
N MET A 54 -9.22 4.05 -4.38
CA MET A 54 -8.16 5.00 -4.08
C MET A 54 -8.10 5.17 -2.56
N LYS A 55 -6.93 4.95 -1.98
CA LYS A 55 -6.72 5.15 -0.54
C LYS A 55 -7.03 6.59 -0.17
N GLY A 56 -7.94 6.77 0.78
CA GLY A 56 -8.28 8.09 1.30
C GLY A 56 -9.25 8.92 0.45
N GLU A 57 -9.91 8.33 -0.56
CA GLU A 57 -10.80 9.11 -1.41
C GLU A 57 -12.01 9.67 -0.64
N THR A 58 -12.42 9.01 0.45
CA THR A 58 -13.51 9.48 1.30
C THR A 58 -13.00 10.29 2.49
N SER A 59 -11.97 9.79 3.17
CA SER A 59 -11.43 10.41 4.37
C SER A 59 -10.54 11.62 4.10
N GLY A 60 -10.02 11.76 2.89
CA GLY A 60 -9.01 12.77 2.56
C GLY A 60 -7.59 12.34 2.92
N ASN A 61 -7.40 11.19 3.56
CA ASN A 61 -6.08 10.69 3.95
C ASN A 61 -5.45 9.92 2.78
N LYS A 62 -5.25 10.64 1.68
CA LYS A 62 -4.68 10.08 0.46
C LYS A 62 -3.17 9.88 0.61
N LEU A 63 -2.62 9.06 -0.25
CA LEU A 63 -1.19 8.77 -0.31
C LEU A 63 -0.65 9.29 -1.63
N ALA A 64 0.05 10.44 -1.58
CA ALA A 64 0.62 11.07 -2.76
C ALA A 64 1.92 10.35 -3.13
N VAL A 65 1.98 9.84 -4.35
CA VAL A 65 3.13 9.08 -4.83
C VAL A 65 4.29 10.03 -5.10
N VAL A 66 5.46 9.70 -4.52
CA VAL A 66 6.70 10.44 -4.75
C VAL A 66 7.65 9.63 -5.63
N GLU A 67 7.80 8.34 -5.32
CA GLU A 67 8.67 7.43 -6.07
C GLU A 67 8.03 6.06 -6.20
N LEU A 68 8.32 5.40 -7.31
CA LEU A 68 7.85 4.03 -7.59
C LEU A 68 9.04 3.18 -8.00
N PHE A 69 9.14 2.01 -7.41
CA PHE A 69 10.16 1.02 -7.74
C PHE A 69 9.51 -0.31 -8.02
N THR A 70 10.06 -1.07 -8.96
CA THR A 70 9.73 -2.48 -9.12
C THR A 70 10.86 -3.33 -8.56
N ASP A 71 10.55 -4.55 -8.14
CA ASP A 71 11.57 -5.45 -7.62
C ASP A 71 12.30 -6.19 -8.75
N CYS A 72 13.21 -7.09 -8.37
CA CYS A 72 14.15 -7.70 -9.32
C CYS A 72 13.48 -8.58 -10.38
N ASP A 73 12.28 -9.10 -10.11
CA ASP A 73 11.54 -9.96 -11.05
C ASP A 73 10.20 -9.34 -11.50
N ASP A 74 10.03 -8.05 -11.31
CA ASP A 74 8.91 -7.26 -11.82
C ASP A 74 7.53 -7.75 -11.37
N ASP A 75 7.41 -8.25 -10.15
CA ASP A 75 6.12 -8.74 -9.64
C ASP A 75 5.65 -8.05 -8.36
N THR A 76 6.37 -7.03 -7.88
CA THR A 76 6.03 -6.28 -6.68
C THR A 76 6.45 -4.83 -6.89
N VAL A 77 5.66 -3.88 -6.40
CA VAL A 77 6.02 -2.47 -6.45
C VAL A 77 6.23 -1.93 -5.04
N LEU A 78 7.23 -1.08 -4.91
CA LEU A 78 7.46 -0.25 -3.73
C LEU A 78 7.02 1.16 -4.08
N VAL A 79 6.04 1.67 -3.33
CA VAL A 79 5.45 2.99 -3.56
C VAL A 79 5.84 3.87 -2.39
N LYS A 80 6.73 4.84 -2.62
CA LYS A 80 7.09 5.81 -1.60
C LYS A 80 6.17 7.01 -1.70
N VAL A 81 5.55 7.37 -0.57
CA VAL A 81 4.43 8.32 -0.56
C VAL A 81 4.61 9.41 0.49
N ARG A 82 3.90 10.51 0.29
CA ARG A 82 3.57 11.50 1.32
C ARG A 82 2.15 11.25 1.79
N ARG A 83 1.99 11.17 3.12
CA ARG A 83 0.66 11.00 3.71
C ARG A 83 -0.04 12.35 3.75
N LEU A 84 -1.24 12.42 3.20
CA LEU A 84 -2.05 13.63 3.18
C LEU A 84 -3.15 13.56 4.25
N GLY A 85 -3.89 14.64 4.40
CA GLY A 85 -4.96 14.74 5.39
C GLY A 85 -4.38 14.67 6.81
N ASP A 86 -4.95 13.79 7.64
CA ASP A 86 -4.49 13.60 9.02
C ASP A 86 -3.23 12.74 9.13
N GLY A 87 -2.75 12.22 8.02
CA GLY A 87 -1.57 11.37 7.99
C GLY A 87 -1.81 9.96 8.53
N LEU A 88 -3.05 9.56 8.69
CA LEU A 88 -3.42 8.23 9.19
C LEU A 88 -3.66 7.29 8.02
N VAL A 89 -3.12 6.09 8.09
CA VAL A 89 -3.18 5.12 6.99
C VAL A 89 -4.13 3.97 7.28
N CYS A 90 -4.06 3.40 8.48
CA CYS A 90 -4.89 2.27 8.85
C CYS A 90 -6.34 2.70 9.11
N HIS A 91 -7.31 1.87 8.69
CA HIS A 91 -8.72 2.15 8.94
C HIS A 91 -9.06 2.21 10.43
N THR A 92 -8.19 1.69 11.29
CA THR A 92 -8.36 1.76 12.75
C THR A 92 -7.93 3.10 13.34
N GLY A 93 -7.44 4.02 12.51
CA GLY A 93 -6.99 5.33 12.95
C GLY A 93 -5.52 5.40 13.32
N GLU A 94 -4.73 4.37 12.97
CA GLU A 94 -3.30 4.37 13.23
C GLU A 94 -2.51 4.92 12.05
N ARG A 95 -1.32 5.45 12.33
CA ARG A 95 -0.43 6.02 11.33
C ARG A 95 0.03 4.98 10.31
N THR A 96 0.24 3.75 10.75
CA THR A 96 0.62 2.61 9.92
C THR A 96 -0.26 1.42 10.25
N CYS A 97 -0.42 0.51 9.28
CA CYS A 97 -1.10 -0.75 9.53
C CYS A 97 -0.27 -1.71 10.38
N PHE A 98 1.04 -1.48 10.47
CA PHE A 98 1.99 -2.36 11.16
C PHE A 98 2.31 -1.85 12.57
N TYR A 99 1.30 -1.66 13.39
CA TYR A 99 1.47 -1.15 14.76
C TYR A 99 1.37 -2.21 15.85
N ARG A 100 1.03 -3.45 15.49
CA ARG A 100 0.92 -4.56 16.44
C ARG A 100 2.16 -5.43 16.35
N THR A 101 2.76 -5.73 17.50
CA THR A 101 3.96 -6.57 17.53
C THR A 101 3.59 -8.04 17.60
N LEU A 102 4.46 -8.86 17.02
CA LEU A 102 4.33 -10.31 17.03
C LEU A 102 5.67 -10.87 17.47
N SER A 103 5.64 -11.84 18.39
CA SER A 103 6.88 -12.44 18.89
C SER A 103 7.64 -13.13 17.74
N PRO A 104 8.93 -12.81 17.53
CA PRO A 104 9.71 -13.46 16.49
C PRO A 104 9.98 -14.94 16.76
N THR A 105 9.77 -15.40 17.99
CA THR A 105 9.97 -16.80 18.37
C THR A 105 8.68 -17.60 18.43
N GLY A 106 7.53 -16.99 18.13
CA GLY A 106 6.24 -17.65 18.19
C GLY A 106 5.65 -17.72 19.59
N GLN A 107 6.28 -17.10 20.59
CA GLN A 107 5.72 -16.99 21.93
C GLN A 107 4.70 -15.87 21.99
N ALA A 108 3.81 -15.90 22.98
CA ALA A 108 2.86 -14.83 23.19
C ALA A 108 3.60 -13.50 23.45
N HIS A 109 3.09 -12.41 22.94
CA HIS A 109 3.64 -11.08 23.18
C HIS A 109 2.65 -10.21 23.95
N ASP A 110 3.16 -9.12 24.53
CA ASP A 110 2.37 -8.26 25.41
C ASP A 110 1.76 -7.06 24.69
N ALA A 111 1.63 -7.10 23.40
CA ALA A 111 1.17 -5.97 22.60
C ALA A 111 -0.24 -5.52 22.92
#